data_eabc707e74e7ff1e3f739a931e92020f
#
_entry.id   eabc707e74e7ff1e3f739a931e92020f
#
_cell.length_a   1.000
_cell.length_b   1.000
_cell.length_c   1.000
_cell.angle_alpha   90.00
_cell.angle_beta   90.00
_cell.angle_gamma   90.00
#
_symmetry.space_group_name_H-M   'P 1'
#
loop_
_entity.id
_entity.type
_entity.pdbx_description
1 polymer ?
#
loop_
_entity_poly.entity_id
_entity_poly.type
_entity_poly.pdbx_seq_one_letter_code
_entity_poly.pdbx_strand_id
1 'polypeptide(L)'
;MFVVIKNGGKQYKVQTGDIIKLDYLGQDKGKTLSLKEVLACNVDNKDYIGSPYLDNVEVKVEILENKKDKKVLVFKKRRRHNSRRLNGHRQSLSVVKINDILLDGKSIGKDNKKKVSVAKKNTDSTKKKASSKNDLKTKQPKPKKE
;
A
#
# COMPACT_ATOMS: atom_id res chain seq x y z
N MET A 1 13.23 16.67 4.57
CA MET A 1 12.05 16.79 5.42
C MET A 1 11.48 15.40 5.72
N PHE A 2 11.16 15.08 6.97
CA PHE A 2 10.49 13.84 7.37
C PHE A 2 9.69 14.06 8.66
N VAL A 3 8.73 13.20 8.90
CA VAL A 3 7.91 13.21 10.12
C VAL A 3 7.89 11.82 10.72
N VAL A 4 7.88 11.72 12.05
CA VAL A 4 7.72 10.47 12.78
C VAL A 4 6.32 10.43 13.38
N ILE A 5 5.49 9.53 12.90
CA ILE A 5 4.13 9.32 13.38
C ILE A 5 4.05 8.05 14.23
N LYS A 6 3.12 8.03 15.18
CA LYS A 6 2.79 6.84 15.98
C LYS A 6 1.42 6.31 15.54
N ASN A 7 1.34 5.01 15.34
CA ASN A 7 0.06 4.33 15.08
C ASN A 7 0.12 2.89 15.57
N GLY A 8 -0.89 2.43 16.32
CA GLY A 8 -0.99 1.05 16.79
C GLY A 8 0.20 0.58 17.62
N GLY A 9 0.84 1.46 18.41
CA GLY A 9 2.03 1.14 19.19
C GLY A 9 3.34 1.08 18.40
N LYS A 10 3.31 1.35 17.10
CA LYS A 10 4.47 1.39 16.20
C LYS A 10 4.78 2.82 15.77
N GLN A 11 6.04 3.07 15.44
CA GLN A 11 6.52 4.36 14.96
C GLN A 11 6.94 4.24 13.50
N TYR A 12 6.58 5.24 12.71
CA TYR A 12 6.88 5.27 11.27
C TYR A 12 7.51 6.59 10.92
N LYS A 13 8.70 6.53 10.30
CA LYS A 13 9.34 7.69 9.67
C LYS A 13 8.78 7.81 8.27
N VAL A 14 8.15 8.93 7.95
CA VAL A 14 7.44 9.15 6.69
C VAL A 14 7.78 10.48 6.05
N GLN A 15 7.65 10.52 4.73
CA GLN A 15 7.78 11.71 3.89
C GLN A 15 6.52 11.87 3.04
N THR A 16 6.31 13.05 2.48
CA THR A 16 5.22 13.30 1.54
C THR A 16 5.37 12.43 0.30
N GLY A 17 4.30 11.75 -0.11
CA GLY A 17 4.28 10.83 -1.24
C GLY A 17 4.57 9.37 -0.88
N ASP A 18 5.01 9.06 0.33
CA ASP A 18 5.29 7.69 0.77
C ASP A 18 4.02 6.85 0.86
N ILE A 19 4.17 5.56 0.56
CA ILE A 19 3.13 4.55 0.74
C ILE A 19 3.56 3.60 1.86
N ILE A 20 2.81 3.59 2.95
CA ILE A 20 3.12 2.78 4.13
C ILE A 20 1.95 1.86 4.51
N LYS A 21 2.25 0.84 5.29
CA LYS A 21 1.26 -0.06 5.89
C LYS A 21 1.12 0.30 7.36
N LEU A 22 -0.07 0.74 7.74
CA LEU A 22 -0.45 1.01 9.12
C LEU A 22 -1.35 -0.10 9.65
N ASP A 23 -1.50 -0.18 10.96
CA ASP A 23 -2.54 -1.00 11.56
C ASP A 23 -3.92 -0.47 11.10
N TYR A 24 -4.91 -1.33 11.06
CA TYR A 24 -6.22 -1.02 10.48
C TYR A 24 -6.87 0.23 11.11
N LEU A 25 -7.18 1.22 10.29
CA LEU A 25 -7.68 2.53 10.71
C LEU A 25 -9.22 2.62 10.82
N GLY A 26 -9.94 1.54 10.52
CA GLY A 26 -11.42 1.50 10.64
C GLY A 26 -12.17 2.33 9.58
N GLN A 27 -11.49 2.78 8.53
CA GLN A 27 -12.07 3.60 7.47
C GLN A 27 -11.97 2.89 6.11
N ASP A 28 -12.85 3.28 5.19
CA ASP A 28 -12.93 2.69 3.86
C ASP A 28 -11.84 3.22 2.93
N LYS A 29 -11.61 2.47 1.84
CA LYS A 29 -10.74 2.87 0.74
C LYS A 29 -11.16 4.21 0.13
N GLY A 30 -10.18 5.05 -0.21
CA GLY A 30 -10.36 6.37 -0.83
C GLY A 30 -10.69 7.50 0.15
N LYS A 31 -10.84 7.22 1.44
CA LYS A 31 -11.02 8.27 2.44
C LYS A 31 -9.69 8.90 2.83
N THR A 32 -9.74 10.20 3.07
CA THR A 32 -8.61 10.97 3.60
C THR A 32 -8.78 11.14 5.10
N LEU A 33 -7.71 10.91 5.85
CA LEU A 33 -7.66 11.05 7.30
C LEU A 33 -6.52 11.98 7.70
N SER A 34 -6.67 12.66 8.86
CA SER A 34 -5.60 13.40 9.52
C SER A 34 -5.07 12.62 10.70
N LEU A 35 -3.78 12.28 10.66
CA LEU A 35 -3.08 11.65 11.78
C LEU A 35 -2.44 12.75 12.63
N LYS A 36 -2.82 12.82 13.92
CA LYS A 36 -2.37 13.83 14.88
C LYS A 36 -1.28 13.33 15.83
N GLU A 37 -1.09 12.00 15.94
CA GLU A 37 -0.07 11.43 16.82
C GLU A 37 1.32 11.55 16.18
N VAL A 38 1.84 12.77 16.12
CA VAL A 38 3.16 13.07 15.58
C VAL A 38 4.16 13.25 16.72
N LEU A 39 5.23 12.46 16.72
CA LEU A 39 6.27 12.47 17.77
C LEU A 39 7.37 13.47 17.48
N ALA A 40 7.79 13.56 16.21
CA ALA A 40 8.85 14.44 15.79
C ALA A 40 8.67 14.84 14.32
N CYS A 41 9.20 16.01 13.97
CA CYS A 41 9.19 16.54 12.62
C CYS A 41 10.53 17.21 12.33
N ASN A 42 11.13 16.92 11.18
CA ASN A 42 12.30 17.63 10.65
C ASN A 42 11.90 18.42 9.41
N VAL A 43 12.02 19.72 9.50
CA VAL A 43 11.73 20.66 8.40
C VAL A 43 12.90 21.63 8.30
N ASP A 44 13.46 21.79 7.10
CA ASP A 44 14.54 22.74 6.79
C ASP A 44 15.73 22.65 7.78
N ASN A 45 16.14 21.41 8.09
CA ASN A 45 17.22 21.09 9.06
C ASN A 45 16.94 21.54 10.50
N LYS A 46 15.68 21.86 10.83
CA LYS A 46 15.24 22.09 12.20
C LYS A 46 14.44 20.89 12.69
N ASP A 47 14.81 20.39 13.84
CA ASP A 47 14.14 19.27 14.50
C ASP A 47 13.14 19.79 15.53
N TYR A 48 11.90 19.36 15.40
CA TYR A 48 10.83 19.59 16.36
C TYR A 48 10.48 18.26 17.03
N ILE A 49 10.61 18.20 18.35
CA ILE A 49 10.34 16.99 19.14
C ILE A 49 9.18 17.27 20.07
N GLY A 50 8.16 16.38 20.04
CA GLY A 50 6.98 16.49 20.89
C GLY A 50 7.21 15.95 22.31
N SER A 51 6.39 16.41 23.26
CA SER A 51 6.39 15.92 24.64
C SER A 51 4.96 15.58 25.10
N PRO A 52 4.43 14.40 24.76
CA PRO A 52 4.90 13.36 23.83
C PRO A 52 4.59 13.63 22.34
N TYR A 53 3.61 14.50 22.04
CA TYR A 53 3.15 14.78 20.69
C TYR A 53 3.36 16.25 20.33
N LEU A 54 3.42 16.52 19.01
CA LEU A 54 3.41 17.85 18.44
C LEU A 54 1.97 18.22 18.05
N ASP A 55 1.37 19.18 18.77
CA ASP A 55 -0.01 19.63 18.52
C ASP A 55 -0.13 20.44 17.21
N ASN A 56 0.99 21.03 16.77
CA ASN A 56 1.05 21.90 15.60
C ASN A 56 1.25 21.14 14.28
N VAL A 57 1.42 19.81 14.32
CA VAL A 57 1.73 19.01 13.12
C VAL A 57 0.62 18.00 12.87
N GLU A 58 0.10 17.99 11.65
CA GLU A 58 -0.86 17.00 11.19
C GLU A 58 -0.37 16.35 9.89
N VAL A 59 -0.58 15.05 9.75
CA VAL A 59 -0.25 14.29 8.54
C VAL A 59 -1.53 13.85 7.86
N LYS A 60 -1.79 14.35 6.65
CA LYS A 60 -2.93 13.94 5.82
C LYS A 60 -2.57 12.70 5.02
N VAL A 61 -3.34 11.65 5.23
CA VAL A 61 -3.15 10.36 4.57
C VAL A 61 -4.40 9.95 3.80
N GLU A 62 -4.23 9.26 2.70
CA GLU A 62 -5.29 8.67 1.90
C GLU A 62 -5.21 7.14 1.96
N ILE A 63 -6.30 6.49 2.24
CA ILE A 63 -6.38 5.03 2.28
C ILE A 63 -6.48 4.47 0.86
N LEU A 64 -5.42 3.80 0.41
CA LEU A 64 -5.39 3.14 -0.89
C LEU A 64 -6.11 1.79 -0.86
N GLU A 65 -5.90 1.01 0.20
CA GLU A 65 -6.39 -0.36 0.30
C GLU A 65 -6.41 -0.83 1.76
N ASN A 66 -7.43 -1.60 2.13
CA ASN A 66 -7.44 -2.37 3.36
C ASN A 66 -7.20 -3.84 3.04
N LYS A 67 -6.13 -4.41 3.59
CA LYS A 67 -5.76 -5.80 3.34
C LYS A 67 -5.30 -6.52 4.60
N LYS A 68 -5.33 -7.85 4.55
CA LYS A 68 -4.75 -8.70 5.59
C LYS A 68 -3.32 -9.06 5.21
N ASP A 69 -2.42 -9.02 6.17
CA ASP A 69 -1.03 -9.42 5.98
C ASP A 69 -0.91 -10.95 5.77
N LYS A 70 0.32 -11.41 5.53
CA LYS A 70 0.60 -12.84 5.41
C LYS A 70 0.17 -13.58 6.67
N LYS A 71 -0.33 -14.80 6.51
CA LYS A 71 -0.71 -15.64 7.64
C LYS A 71 0.55 -16.07 8.40
N VAL A 72 0.59 -15.73 9.69
CA VAL A 72 1.62 -16.20 10.61
C VAL A 72 1.15 -17.52 11.23
N LEU A 73 1.89 -18.58 10.98
CA LEU A 73 1.60 -19.90 11.53
C LEU A 73 2.29 -20.07 12.88
N VAL A 74 1.49 -20.34 13.90
CA VAL A 74 1.97 -20.58 15.27
C VAL A 74 1.76 -22.05 15.60
N PHE A 75 2.83 -22.82 15.59
CA PHE A 75 2.82 -24.22 15.98
C PHE A 75 3.26 -24.38 17.43
N LYS A 76 2.39 -24.99 18.24
CA LYS A 76 2.66 -25.29 19.65
C LYS A 76 2.62 -26.78 19.87
N LYS A 77 3.70 -27.34 20.44
CA LYS A 77 3.80 -28.73 20.83
C LYS A 77 4.25 -28.82 22.30
N ARG A 78 3.64 -29.68 23.08
CA ARG A 78 4.10 -30.00 24.44
C ARG A 78 5.07 -31.17 24.38
N ARG A 79 6.22 -31.00 25.01
CA ARG A 79 7.23 -32.06 25.14
C ARG A 79 6.66 -33.23 25.93
N ARG A 80 6.95 -34.47 25.53
CA ARG A 80 6.50 -35.72 26.15
C ARG A 80 4.98 -35.94 26.20
N HIS A 81 4.20 -35.10 25.49
CA HIS A 81 2.76 -35.25 25.35
C HIS A 81 2.38 -35.30 23.88
N ASN A 82 1.33 -36.03 23.55
CA ASN A 82 0.80 -36.06 22.17
C ASN A 82 -0.08 -34.85 21.86
N SER A 83 0.28 -33.66 22.39
CA SER A 83 -0.44 -32.43 22.21
C SER A 83 0.25 -31.56 21.15
N ARG A 84 -0.48 -31.22 20.07
CA ARG A 84 -0.05 -30.36 18.98
C ARG A 84 -1.17 -29.40 18.65
N ARG A 85 -0.84 -28.12 18.45
CA ARG A 85 -1.79 -27.10 17.97
C ARG A 85 -1.13 -26.25 16.91
N LEU A 86 -1.80 -26.09 15.78
CA LEU A 86 -1.39 -25.19 14.71
C LEU A 86 -2.45 -24.10 14.59
N ASN A 87 -2.08 -22.88 14.96
CA ASN A 87 -2.92 -21.69 14.82
C ASN A 87 -2.36 -20.79 13.72
N GLY A 88 -3.23 -20.03 13.07
CA GLY A 88 -2.81 -19.04 12.11
C GLY A 88 -3.40 -17.67 12.46
N HIS A 89 -2.57 -16.63 12.42
CA HIS A 89 -2.99 -15.25 12.60
C HIS A 89 -2.78 -14.45 11.32
N ARG A 90 -3.74 -13.58 10.96
CA ARG A 90 -3.62 -12.61 9.88
C ARG A 90 -4.04 -11.25 10.39
N GLN A 91 -3.06 -10.33 10.46
CA GLN A 91 -3.29 -8.95 10.89
C GLN A 91 -3.97 -8.16 9.76
N SER A 92 -5.01 -7.41 10.12
CA SER A 92 -5.63 -6.44 9.21
C SER A 92 -4.80 -5.17 9.18
N LEU A 93 -4.49 -4.67 7.98
CA LEU A 93 -3.68 -3.48 7.74
C LEU A 93 -4.38 -2.56 6.76
N SER A 94 -4.15 -1.25 6.93
CA SER A 94 -4.50 -0.22 5.95
C SER A 94 -3.23 0.23 5.22
N VAL A 95 -3.25 0.17 3.89
CA VAL A 95 -2.21 0.76 3.05
C VAL A 95 -2.60 2.20 2.80
N VAL A 96 -1.76 3.12 3.23
CA VAL A 96 -2.02 4.55 3.11
C VAL A 96 -0.92 5.26 2.35
N LYS A 97 -1.29 6.29 1.63
CA LYS A 97 -0.39 7.24 0.98
C LYS A 97 -0.37 8.53 1.78
N ILE A 98 0.81 9.06 2.05
CA ILE A 98 0.99 10.36 2.68
C ILE A 98 0.78 11.42 1.60
N ASN A 99 -0.32 12.18 1.69
CA ASN A 99 -0.63 13.22 0.72
C ASN A 99 0.06 14.52 1.08
N ASP A 100 -0.03 14.92 2.35
CA ASP A 100 0.49 16.20 2.80
C ASP A 100 0.86 16.19 4.29
N ILE A 101 1.79 17.08 4.66
CA ILE A 101 2.21 17.31 6.04
C ILE A 101 1.97 18.78 6.33
N LEU A 102 1.16 19.05 7.36
CA LEU A 102 0.82 20.39 7.80
C LEU A 102 1.60 20.74 9.06
N LEU A 103 2.21 21.92 9.11
CA LEU A 103 2.78 22.54 10.29
C LEU A 103 2.08 23.90 10.48
N ASP A 104 1.49 24.13 11.63
CA ASP A 104 0.71 25.34 11.93
C ASP A 104 -0.36 25.65 10.86
N GLY A 105 -1.00 24.60 10.31
CA GLY A 105 -1.99 24.71 9.25
C GLY A 105 -1.42 25.02 7.85
N LYS A 106 -0.10 25.19 7.72
CA LYS A 106 0.56 25.39 6.43
C LYS A 106 1.08 24.05 5.88
N SER A 107 0.77 23.75 4.62
CA SER A 107 1.32 22.61 3.91
C SER A 107 2.81 22.83 3.64
N ILE A 108 3.66 21.92 4.17
CA ILE A 108 5.10 21.99 3.99
C ILE A 108 5.55 21.03 2.89
N GLY A 109 4.80 19.95 2.68
CA GLY A 109 5.08 18.93 1.69
C GLY A 109 4.38 19.21 0.36
N LYS A 110 4.85 20.18 -0.44
CA LYS A 110 4.40 20.22 -1.83
C LYS A 110 4.98 19.03 -2.57
N ASP A 111 4.08 18.13 -3.00
CA ASP A 111 4.44 17.07 -3.96
C ASP A 111 5.19 17.70 -5.13
N ASN A 112 6.49 17.43 -5.24
CA ASN A 112 7.18 17.48 -6.52
C ASN A 112 6.58 16.34 -7.37
N LYS A 113 5.37 16.57 -7.91
CA LYS A 113 4.87 15.82 -9.04
C LYS A 113 5.83 16.08 -10.19
N LYS A 114 6.92 15.32 -10.27
CA LYS A 114 7.53 15.03 -11.57
C LYS A 114 6.42 14.36 -12.37
N LYS A 115 5.78 15.18 -13.23
CA LYS A 115 5.00 14.70 -14.36
C LYS A 115 5.96 13.80 -15.15
N VAL A 116 5.87 12.51 -14.94
CA VAL A 116 6.35 11.55 -15.91
C VAL A 116 5.38 11.69 -17.09
N SER A 117 5.76 12.54 -18.03
CA SER A 117 5.16 12.58 -19.34
C SER A 117 5.47 11.23 -19.99
N VAL A 118 4.51 10.33 -19.94
CA VAL A 118 4.52 9.15 -20.79
C VAL A 118 4.41 9.67 -22.22
N ALA A 119 5.54 9.78 -22.87
CA ALA A 119 5.61 10.00 -24.31
C ALA A 119 4.92 8.80 -24.97
N LYS A 120 3.69 9.02 -25.45
CA LYS A 120 3.04 8.14 -26.41
C LYS A 120 3.91 8.11 -27.66
N LYS A 121 4.70 7.09 -27.84
CA LYS A 121 5.25 6.74 -29.14
C LYS A 121 4.11 6.16 -29.96
N ASN A 122 3.54 7.01 -30.80
CA ASN A 122 2.81 6.59 -31.97
C ASN A 122 3.84 5.93 -32.91
N THR A 123 3.70 4.65 -33.16
CA THR A 123 4.24 4.01 -34.34
C THR A 123 3.06 3.68 -35.24
N ASP A 124 2.88 4.58 -36.18
CA ASP A 124 2.00 4.44 -37.33
C ASP A 124 2.67 3.55 -38.37
N SER A 125 1.81 2.82 -39.06
CA SER A 125 1.97 2.26 -40.42
C SER A 125 3.06 1.21 -40.68
N THR A 126 2.64 0.02 -41.09
CA THR A 126 2.67 -0.29 -42.54
C THR A 126 1.90 -1.57 -42.85
N LYS A 127 0.91 -1.36 -43.67
CA LYS A 127 0.12 -2.29 -44.45
C LYS A 127 1.00 -3.10 -45.41
N LYS A 128 0.95 -4.44 -45.38
CA LYS A 128 1.09 -5.20 -46.62
C LYS A 128 0.40 -6.56 -46.57
N LYS A 129 -0.48 -6.72 -47.52
CA LYS A 129 -1.17 -7.92 -48.00
C LYS A 129 -0.22 -9.09 -48.27
N ALA A 130 -0.67 -10.28 -47.93
CA ALA A 130 -0.69 -11.39 -48.90
C ALA A 130 -1.46 -12.57 -48.30
N SER A 131 -2.43 -12.96 -49.03
CA SER A 131 -3.27 -14.13 -49.13
C SER A 131 -2.51 -15.45 -49.08
N SER A 132 -3.08 -16.48 -48.44
CA SER A 132 -3.48 -17.69 -49.14
C SER A 132 -4.13 -18.68 -48.21
N LYS A 133 -5.18 -19.24 -48.73
CA LYS A 133 -6.01 -20.36 -48.36
C LYS A 133 -5.21 -21.60 -47.93
N ASN A 134 -5.73 -22.36 -46.98
CA ASN A 134 -6.13 -23.73 -47.25
C ASN A 134 -6.98 -24.28 -46.11
N ASP A 135 -8.14 -24.76 -46.54
CA ASP A 135 -9.08 -25.62 -45.84
C ASP A 135 -8.44 -26.97 -45.50
N LEU A 136 -8.88 -27.59 -44.41
CA LEU A 136 -9.22 -29.00 -44.29
C LEU A 136 -9.66 -29.30 -42.83
N LYS A 137 -10.89 -29.32 -42.58
CA LYS A 137 -11.89 -30.37 -42.33
C LYS A 137 -11.27 -31.66 -41.74
N THR A 138 -11.69 -32.05 -40.50
CA THR A 138 -12.34 -33.34 -40.23
C THR A 138 -12.31 -33.75 -38.77
N LYS A 139 -13.53 -33.92 -38.24
CA LYS A 139 -14.02 -34.95 -37.31
C LYS A 139 -13.62 -35.00 -35.84
N GLN A 140 -14.62 -34.70 -35.05
CA GLN A 140 -14.94 -35.37 -33.77
C GLN A 140 -15.24 -36.85 -33.99
N PRO A 141 -15.03 -37.71 -32.95
CA PRO A 141 -16.22 -38.28 -32.38
C PRO A 141 -16.30 -38.34 -30.84
N LYS A 142 -17.51 -38.30 -30.41
CA LYS A 142 -18.03 -38.53 -29.05
C LYS A 142 -18.15 -40.05 -28.73
N PRO A 143 -18.75 -40.39 -27.59
CA PRO A 143 -18.24 -41.18 -26.48
C PRO A 143 -18.88 -42.55 -26.37
N LYS A 144 -18.40 -43.42 -25.45
CA LYS A 144 -19.20 -44.51 -24.84
C LYS A 144 -18.70 -44.76 -23.42
N LYS A 145 -19.61 -44.72 -22.60
CA LYS A 145 -20.11 -45.52 -21.50
C LYS A 145 -19.64 -47.00 -21.51
N GLU A 146 -19.10 -47.38 -20.43
CA GLU A 146 -19.53 -48.46 -19.55
C GLU A 146 -18.88 -48.28 -18.21
#